data_6473a782c71426efc92651001b0f1c93
#
_entry.id   6473a782c71426efc92651001b0f1c93
#
_cell.length_a   1.000
_cell.length_b   1.000
_cell.length_c   1.000
_cell.angle_alpha   90.00
_cell.angle_beta   90.00
_cell.angle_gamma   90.00
#
_symmetry.space_group_name_H-M   'P 1'
#
loop_
_entity.id
_entity.type
_entity.pdbx_description
1 polymer ?
#
loop_
_entity_poly.entity_id
_entity_poly.type
_entity_poly.pdbx_seq_one_letter_code
_entity_poly.pdbx_strand_id
1 'polypeptide(L)'
;MSAQQNISFREGKLVSPEVNNDRTVTFRLNAPKAKNVRVLADWEQNNGEGTMKKGKDGIWEYTTPPLASEMFTYRFDIDGVLCIDPVNPFTRRDVGNVFSIFYVGGGAADEYQVQDVAHGQVCTVWYHSNAADADRRMNVYLPEGYGKTDKKYPVFYLLHGSGGDENAWLELGHISRIMDNLIAAGKCEPMIVVMPNGNFGKQAAAGETSENLSYKPVMTKFLPHYKDGSYELAFPEIVNYVDATFNTIPDKQHRAIAGLSMGGMHTLMITANYPDLFNYIGLYSAGVDFTELKMEEIPAYANLDGKLAKLAQSNPKLYWIACGNTDRLMPFNQQLMERMTKDGLKYTFHESSRGHLWSNWRQYSLLFIPQLFK
;
A
#
# COMPACT_ATOMS: atom_id res chain seq x y z
N MET A 1 -30.69 -33.66 -8.12
CA MET A 1 -29.88 -33.24 -6.93
C MET A 1 -30.01 -31.73 -6.83
N SER A 2 -30.46 -31.22 -5.70
CA SER A 2 -30.49 -29.76 -5.49
C SER A 2 -29.05 -29.29 -5.32
N ALA A 3 -28.70 -28.10 -5.88
CA ALA A 3 -27.41 -27.48 -5.70
C ALA A 3 -27.22 -27.14 -4.20
N GLN A 4 -26.06 -27.47 -3.64
CA GLN A 4 -25.66 -27.15 -2.27
C GLN A 4 -24.32 -26.46 -2.30
N GLN A 5 -24.09 -25.56 -1.33
CA GLN A 5 -22.78 -24.98 -1.13
C GLN A 5 -21.79 -26.10 -0.76
N ASN A 6 -20.72 -26.24 -1.54
CA ASN A 6 -19.67 -27.23 -1.26
C ASN A 6 -18.75 -26.71 -0.16
N ILE A 7 -19.10 -27.00 1.09
CA ILE A 7 -18.29 -26.72 2.27
C ILE A 7 -17.58 -28.01 2.66
N SER A 8 -16.26 -28.01 2.59
CA SER A 8 -15.43 -29.12 3.07
C SER A 8 -14.95 -28.85 4.49
N PHE A 9 -15.54 -29.54 5.46
CA PHE A 9 -15.03 -29.60 6.85
C PHE A 9 -13.95 -30.69 6.96
N ARG A 10 -12.86 -30.54 6.20
CA ARG A 10 -11.72 -31.45 6.34
C ARG A 10 -10.96 -31.01 7.58
N GLU A 11 -10.95 -31.86 8.60
CA GLU A 11 -9.94 -31.78 9.65
C GLU A 11 -8.57 -31.99 8.99
N GLY A 12 -7.86 -30.87 8.76
CA GLY A 12 -6.64 -30.88 8.00
C GLY A 12 -5.50 -31.47 8.83
N LYS A 13 -5.05 -32.66 8.47
CA LYS A 13 -3.78 -33.19 8.96
C LYS A 13 -2.56 -32.49 8.37
N LEU A 14 -2.77 -31.68 7.31
CA LEU A 14 -1.71 -30.96 6.61
C LEU A 14 -1.70 -29.50 7.06
N VAL A 15 -0.58 -29.10 7.64
CA VAL A 15 -0.33 -27.70 8.02
C VAL A 15 0.61 -27.08 7.00
N SER A 16 0.20 -25.99 6.36
CA SER A 16 1.00 -25.20 5.44
C SER A 16 0.48 -23.74 5.41
N PRO A 17 1.36 -22.73 5.54
CA PRO A 17 2.74 -22.85 6.00
C PRO A 17 2.81 -23.13 7.51
N GLU A 18 3.86 -23.80 7.94
CA GLU A 18 4.20 -23.95 9.35
C GLU A 18 5.42 -23.07 9.65
N VAL A 19 5.25 -22.07 10.48
CA VAL A 19 6.32 -21.18 10.92
C VAL A 19 6.97 -21.75 12.17
N ASN A 20 8.24 -22.14 12.08
CA ASN A 20 8.98 -22.76 13.16
C ASN A 20 9.61 -21.70 14.10
N ASN A 21 9.95 -22.15 15.32
CA ASN A 21 10.55 -21.27 16.34
C ASN A 21 11.90 -20.65 15.93
N ASP A 22 12.63 -21.30 15.03
CA ASP A 22 13.90 -20.82 14.46
C ASP A 22 13.71 -19.91 13.24
N ARG A 23 12.45 -19.52 12.96
CA ARG A 23 12.05 -18.71 11.80
C ARG A 23 12.22 -19.41 10.44
N THR A 24 12.49 -20.70 10.40
CA THR A 24 12.29 -21.46 9.16
C THR A 24 10.80 -21.64 8.92
N VAL A 25 10.41 -21.83 7.66
CA VAL A 25 8.99 -21.99 7.28
C VAL A 25 8.86 -23.23 6.42
N THR A 26 8.01 -24.16 6.86
CA THR A 26 7.76 -25.41 6.13
C THR A 26 6.44 -25.31 5.37
N PHE A 27 6.55 -25.45 4.05
CA PHE A 27 5.41 -25.53 3.14
C PHE A 27 5.13 -26.97 2.77
N ARG A 28 3.85 -27.35 2.74
CA ARG A 28 3.39 -28.67 2.36
C ARG A 28 2.24 -28.60 1.39
N LEU A 29 2.26 -29.48 0.39
CA LEU A 29 1.21 -29.57 -0.62
C LEU A 29 0.89 -31.03 -0.95
N ASN A 30 -0.37 -31.41 -0.86
CA ASN A 30 -0.82 -32.74 -1.31
C ASN A 30 -1.12 -32.69 -2.82
N ALA A 31 -0.14 -33.10 -3.63
CA ALA A 31 -0.23 -33.15 -5.08
C ALA A 31 0.43 -34.43 -5.63
N PRO A 32 -0.16 -35.62 -5.37
CA PRO A 32 0.47 -36.92 -5.65
C PRO A 32 0.73 -37.17 -7.13
N LYS A 33 -0.01 -36.51 -8.04
CA LYS A 33 0.16 -36.65 -9.51
C LYS A 33 1.10 -35.63 -10.12
N ALA A 34 1.49 -34.59 -9.38
CA ALA A 34 2.39 -33.56 -9.89
C ALA A 34 3.80 -34.13 -10.13
N LYS A 35 4.48 -33.58 -11.14
CA LYS A 35 5.86 -33.90 -11.53
C LYS A 35 6.86 -32.93 -10.92
N ASN A 36 6.49 -31.63 -10.85
CA ASN A 36 7.29 -30.57 -10.28
C ASN A 36 6.41 -29.66 -9.42
N VAL A 37 6.89 -29.30 -8.24
CA VAL A 37 6.24 -28.31 -7.39
C VAL A 37 7.30 -27.36 -6.85
N ARG A 38 7.01 -26.06 -6.93
CA ARG A 38 7.82 -25.00 -6.32
C ARG A 38 6.94 -24.09 -5.48
N VAL A 39 7.51 -23.50 -4.44
CA VAL A 39 6.94 -22.33 -3.77
C VAL A 39 7.62 -21.08 -4.32
N LEU A 40 6.82 -20.07 -4.65
CA LEU A 40 7.26 -18.77 -5.16
C LEU A 40 6.75 -17.69 -4.20
N ALA A 41 7.63 -16.84 -3.70
CA ALA A 41 7.32 -15.85 -2.67
C ALA A 41 8.17 -14.58 -2.82
N ASP A 42 7.96 -13.63 -1.91
CA ASP A 42 8.66 -12.33 -1.88
C ASP A 42 9.79 -12.24 -0.84
N TRP A 43 10.29 -13.36 -0.32
CA TRP A 43 11.52 -13.37 0.48
C TRP A 43 12.78 -13.26 -0.40
N GLU A 44 13.90 -12.84 0.18
CA GLU A 44 15.13 -12.56 -0.59
C GLU A 44 15.93 -13.82 -0.96
N GLN A 45 15.96 -14.82 -0.07
CA GLN A 45 16.75 -16.03 -0.28
C GLN A 45 16.28 -16.78 -1.53
N ASN A 46 17.22 -17.19 -2.38
CA ASN A 46 16.96 -17.87 -3.64
C ASN A 46 15.95 -17.14 -4.55
N ASN A 47 15.94 -15.80 -4.53
CA ASN A 47 15.00 -14.97 -5.28
C ASN A 47 13.53 -15.34 -5.04
N GLY A 48 13.18 -15.72 -3.80
CA GLY A 48 11.83 -16.10 -3.44
C GLY A 48 11.40 -17.49 -3.89
N GLU A 49 12.31 -18.34 -4.36
CA GLU A 49 11.97 -19.66 -4.89
C GLU A 49 12.40 -20.79 -3.95
N GLY A 50 11.54 -21.81 -3.83
CA GLY A 50 11.84 -23.07 -3.14
C GLY A 50 11.36 -24.29 -3.94
N THR A 51 12.28 -25.16 -4.37
CA THR A 51 11.95 -26.42 -5.03
C THR A 51 11.51 -27.43 -3.97
N MET A 52 10.26 -27.91 -4.06
CA MET A 52 9.69 -28.86 -3.13
C MET A 52 10.14 -30.30 -3.46
N LYS A 53 10.21 -31.14 -2.44
CA LYS A 53 10.54 -32.58 -2.56
C LYS A 53 9.31 -33.40 -2.28
N LYS A 54 9.05 -34.40 -3.13
CA LYS A 54 7.91 -35.31 -2.99
C LYS A 54 8.22 -36.43 -2.01
N GLY A 55 7.38 -36.56 -0.99
CA GLY A 55 7.38 -37.70 -0.08
C GLY A 55 6.74 -38.95 -0.67
N LYS A 56 6.91 -40.09 0.01
CA LYS A 56 6.31 -41.38 -0.40
C LYS A 56 4.78 -41.39 -0.32
N ASP A 57 4.20 -40.54 0.51
CA ASP A 57 2.76 -40.30 0.70
C ASP A 57 2.15 -39.37 -0.37
N GLY A 58 2.97 -38.84 -1.29
CA GLY A 58 2.55 -37.91 -2.31
C GLY A 58 2.46 -36.45 -1.86
N ILE A 59 2.87 -36.15 -0.63
CA ILE A 59 2.98 -34.78 -0.10
C ILE A 59 4.31 -34.22 -0.55
N TRP A 60 4.25 -32.99 -1.05
CA TRP A 60 5.41 -32.19 -1.38
C TRP A 60 5.77 -31.30 -0.21
N GLU A 61 7.07 -31.16 0.09
CA GLU A 61 7.55 -30.36 1.22
C GLU A 61 8.77 -29.53 0.82
N TYR A 62 8.83 -28.30 1.37
CA TYR A 62 10.01 -27.44 1.31
C TYR A 62 10.09 -26.66 2.62
N THR A 63 11.29 -26.60 3.21
CA THR A 63 11.58 -25.75 4.38
C THR A 63 12.58 -24.69 3.99
N THR A 64 12.26 -23.43 4.27
CA THR A 64 13.13 -22.29 3.99
C THR A 64 14.33 -22.27 4.94
N PRO A 65 15.43 -21.57 4.60
CA PRO A 65 16.31 -21.00 5.63
C PRO A 65 15.54 -20.08 6.59
N PRO A 66 16.09 -19.72 7.76
CA PRO A 66 15.47 -18.75 8.65
C PRO A 66 15.17 -17.44 7.91
N LEU A 67 13.92 -16.98 7.97
CA LEU A 67 13.45 -15.76 7.33
C LEU A 67 13.50 -14.55 8.29
N ALA A 68 13.58 -13.36 7.75
CA ALA A 68 13.40 -12.14 8.52
C ALA A 68 11.98 -12.07 9.11
N SER A 69 11.81 -11.30 10.18
CA SER A 69 10.46 -10.99 10.69
C SER A 69 9.74 -10.09 9.68
N GLU A 70 8.72 -10.64 9.02
CA GLU A 70 7.96 -9.97 7.96
C GLU A 70 6.63 -10.68 7.68
N MET A 71 5.71 -10.00 6.99
CA MET A 71 4.59 -10.62 6.28
C MET A 71 5.02 -10.93 4.86
N PHE A 72 4.95 -12.20 4.50
CA PHE A 72 5.30 -12.69 3.18
C PHE A 72 4.07 -13.09 2.38
N THR A 73 4.16 -12.89 1.06
CA THR A 73 3.21 -13.40 0.08
C THR A 73 3.82 -14.59 -0.65
N TYR A 74 3.01 -15.61 -0.99
CA TYR A 74 3.48 -16.77 -1.75
C TYR A 74 2.40 -17.45 -2.57
N ARG A 75 2.83 -18.25 -3.51
CA ARG A 75 2.02 -19.17 -4.33
C ARG A 75 2.77 -20.45 -4.58
N PHE A 76 2.05 -21.52 -4.95
CA PHE A 76 2.65 -22.72 -5.52
C PHE A 76 2.64 -22.65 -7.06
N ASP A 77 3.71 -23.15 -7.66
CA ASP A 77 3.78 -23.51 -9.06
C ASP A 77 3.75 -25.03 -9.16
N ILE A 78 2.66 -25.57 -9.70
CA ILE A 78 2.43 -27.00 -9.86
C ILE A 78 2.42 -27.30 -11.35
N ASP A 79 3.52 -27.88 -11.87
CA ASP A 79 3.69 -28.22 -13.28
C ASP A 79 3.38 -27.03 -14.23
N GLY A 80 3.72 -25.79 -13.81
CA GLY A 80 3.48 -24.56 -14.54
C GLY A 80 2.16 -23.88 -14.23
N VAL A 81 1.33 -24.41 -13.32
CA VAL A 81 0.08 -23.78 -12.87
C VAL A 81 0.31 -23.07 -11.53
N LEU A 82 0.10 -21.73 -11.53
CA LEU A 82 0.20 -20.93 -10.32
C LEU A 82 -1.11 -21.00 -9.52
N CYS A 83 -1.03 -21.37 -8.25
CA CYS A 83 -2.18 -21.40 -7.36
C CYS A 83 -1.82 -20.93 -5.94
N ILE A 84 -2.83 -20.47 -5.20
CA ILE A 84 -2.73 -20.23 -3.77
C ILE A 84 -2.60 -21.57 -3.03
N ASP A 85 -2.15 -21.50 -1.78
CA ASP A 85 -2.10 -22.68 -0.90
C ASP A 85 -3.52 -23.10 -0.51
N PRO A 86 -3.97 -24.33 -0.90
CA PRO A 86 -5.34 -24.76 -0.67
C PRO A 86 -5.70 -25.03 0.79
N VAL A 87 -4.70 -25.09 1.69
CA VAL A 87 -4.92 -25.31 3.14
C VAL A 87 -4.67 -24.03 3.96
N ASN A 88 -4.22 -22.94 3.32
CA ASN A 88 -4.06 -21.64 3.97
C ASN A 88 -5.23 -20.70 3.62
N PRO A 89 -6.13 -20.38 4.56
CA PRO A 89 -7.25 -19.47 4.29
C PRO A 89 -6.84 -17.99 4.22
N PHE A 90 -5.60 -17.66 4.62
CA PHE A 90 -5.14 -16.27 4.60
C PHE A 90 -4.62 -15.89 3.23
N THR A 91 -5.39 -15.05 2.53
CA THR A 91 -5.07 -14.59 1.18
C THR A 91 -5.16 -13.08 1.05
N ARG A 92 -4.41 -12.51 0.11
CA ARG A 92 -4.48 -11.09 -0.27
C ARG A 92 -4.40 -10.95 -1.78
N ARG A 93 -5.10 -9.95 -2.28
CA ARG A 93 -5.00 -9.55 -3.70
C ARG A 93 -3.95 -8.44 -3.83
N ASP A 94 -3.03 -8.62 -4.76
CA ASP A 94 -2.13 -7.57 -5.23
C ASP A 94 -2.25 -7.45 -6.75
N VAL A 95 -2.67 -6.29 -7.23
CA VAL A 95 -3.05 -6.04 -8.63
C VAL A 95 -4.06 -7.09 -9.12
N GLY A 96 -3.70 -7.89 -10.12
CA GLY A 96 -4.54 -8.96 -10.71
C GLY A 96 -4.28 -10.35 -10.12
N ASN A 97 -3.45 -10.48 -9.10
CA ASN A 97 -3.05 -11.76 -8.52
C ASN A 97 -3.59 -11.93 -7.11
N VAL A 98 -3.93 -13.16 -6.76
CA VAL A 98 -4.22 -13.56 -5.38
C VAL A 98 -3.03 -14.37 -4.86
N PHE A 99 -2.59 -14.05 -3.66
CA PHE A 99 -1.51 -14.71 -2.95
C PHE A 99 -1.99 -15.27 -1.62
N SER A 100 -1.43 -16.38 -1.18
CA SER A 100 -1.46 -16.77 0.23
C SER A 100 -0.46 -15.93 1.01
N ILE A 101 -0.73 -15.67 2.30
CA ILE A 101 0.15 -14.91 3.18
C ILE A 101 0.49 -15.67 4.45
N PHE A 102 1.63 -15.33 5.04
CA PHE A 102 2.01 -15.75 6.40
C PHE A 102 2.88 -14.70 7.07
N TYR A 103 3.03 -14.79 8.38
CA TYR A 103 3.87 -13.91 9.17
C TYR A 103 4.98 -14.68 9.84
N VAL A 104 6.18 -14.13 9.81
CA VAL A 104 7.30 -14.50 10.67
C VAL A 104 7.45 -13.42 11.73
N GLY A 105 7.07 -13.74 12.96
CA GLY A 105 7.08 -12.80 14.08
C GLY A 105 8.46 -12.55 14.68
N GLY A 106 8.49 -11.86 15.82
CA GLY A 106 9.69 -11.56 16.59
C GLY A 106 10.52 -10.43 16.00
N GLY A 107 9.88 -9.37 15.53
CA GLY A 107 10.53 -8.18 14.98
C GLY A 107 9.58 -7.27 14.22
N ALA A 108 9.95 -6.82 13.01
CA ALA A 108 9.19 -5.84 12.26
C ALA A 108 7.72 -6.23 11.99
N ALA A 109 7.46 -7.53 11.77
CA ALA A 109 6.10 -8.00 11.51
C ALA A 109 5.15 -7.79 12.70
N ASP A 110 5.65 -7.73 13.92
CA ASP A 110 4.82 -7.55 15.11
C ASP A 110 4.16 -6.16 15.13
N GLU A 111 4.81 -5.17 14.51
CA GLU A 111 4.31 -3.79 14.45
C GLU A 111 3.07 -3.64 13.55
N TYR A 112 2.80 -4.57 12.65
CA TYR A 112 1.63 -4.56 11.77
C TYR A 112 0.77 -5.84 11.85
N GLN A 113 0.95 -6.63 12.90
CA GLN A 113 0.00 -7.65 13.33
C GLN A 113 -1.02 -7.04 14.30
N VAL A 114 -2.14 -7.72 14.47
CA VAL A 114 -3.13 -7.34 15.50
C VAL A 114 -2.50 -7.57 16.86
N GLN A 115 -2.50 -6.54 17.70
CA GLN A 115 -2.08 -6.59 19.09
C GLN A 115 -3.30 -6.42 20.01
N ASP A 116 -3.17 -6.77 21.29
CA ASP A 116 -4.22 -6.59 22.29
C ASP A 116 -4.22 -5.13 22.77
N VAL A 117 -4.71 -4.24 21.93
CA VAL A 117 -4.81 -2.79 22.17
C VAL A 117 -6.18 -2.28 21.76
N ALA A 118 -6.52 -1.06 22.10
CA ALA A 118 -7.74 -0.43 21.61
C ALA A 118 -7.65 -0.22 20.08
N HIS A 119 -8.73 -0.55 19.38
CA HIS A 119 -8.78 -0.50 17.91
C HIS A 119 -9.60 0.66 17.41
N GLY A 120 -9.13 1.28 16.35
CA GLY A 120 -9.90 2.20 15.53
C GLY A 120 -10.94 1.48 14.65
N GLN A 121 -11.60 2.24 13.80
CA GLN A 121 -12.61 1.75 12.88
C GLN A 121 -12.19 2.06 11.44
N VAL A 122 -12.56 1.21 10.50
CA VAL A 122 -12.44 1.48 9.07
C VAL A 122 -13.84 1.60 8.49
N CYS A 123 -14.13 2.73 7.86
CA CYS A 123 -15.34 2.92 7.08
C CYS A 123 -15.01 3.10 5.61
N THR A 124 -15.87 2.56 4.75
CA THR A 124 -15.82 2.77 3.31
C THR A 124 -16.89 3.78 2.95
N VAL A 125 -16.50 4.85 2.26
CA VAL A 125 -17.41 5.93 1.89
C VAL A 125 -17.38 6.20 0.39
N TRP A 126 -18.52 6.62 -0.13
CA TRP A 126 -18.67 7.10 -1.49
C TRP A 126 -18.77 8.62 -1.49
N TYR A 127 -18.14 9.27 -2.43
CA TYR A 127 -18.20 10.71 -2.64
C TYR A 127 -18.38 11.00 -4.12
N HIS A 128 -19.11 12.05 -4.44
CA HIS A 128 -19.23 12.53 -5.81
C HIS A 128 -17.99 13.37 -6.16
N SER A 129 -17.31 13.03 -7.26
CA SER A 129 -16.24 13.84 -7.84
C SER A 129 -16.80 14.58 -9.04
N ASN A 130 -16.87 15.91 -8.96
CA ASN A 130 -17.31 16.73 -10.07
C ASN A 130 -16.34 16.66 -11.26
N ALA A 131 -15.04 16.55 -10.98
CA ALA A 131 -14.02 16.45 -12.03
C ALA A 131 -14.08 15.11 -12.80
N ALA A 132 -14.53 14.04 -12.15
CA ALA A 132 -14.71 12.73 -12.79
C ALA A 132 -16.15 12.53 -13.30
N ASP A 133 -17.09 13.40 -12.95
CA ASP A 133 -18.55 13.22 -13.15
C ASP A 133 -19.03 11.84 -12.71
N ALA A 134 -18.56 11.39 -11.55
CA ALA A 134 -18.83 10.04 -11.04
C ALA A 134 -18.72 9.96 -9.52
N ASP A 135 -19.47 9.03 -8.95
CA ASP A 135 -19.27 8.63 -7.57
C ASP A 135 -18.03 7.76 -7.45
N ARG A 136 -17.17 8.07 -6.49
CA ARG A 136 -15.90 7.40 -6.24
C ARG A 136 -15.80 6.94 -4.79
N ARG A 137 -15.06 5.87 -4.56
CA ARG A 137 -14.94 5.22 -3.24
C ARG A 137 -13.57 5.49 -2.62
N MET A 138 -13.57 5.60 -1.30
CA MET A 138 -12.36 5.60 -0.48
C MET A 138 -12.58 4.86 0.83
N ASN A 139 -11.51 4.36 1.44
CA ASN A 139 -11.51 3.86 2.80
C ASN A 139 -10.97 4.92 3.75
N VAL A 140 -11.53 4.99 4.95
CA VAL A 140 -11.12 5.93 5.99
C VAL A 140 -10.95 5.19 7.31
N TYR A 141 -9.76 5.25 7.88
CA TYR A 141 -9.50 4.80 9.24
C TYR A 141 -9.79 5.94 10.20
N LEU A 142 -10.55 5.64 11.23
CA LEU A 142 -10.92 6.53 12.32
C LEU A 142 -10.30 5.99 13.62
N PRO A 143 -9.53 6.80 14.37
CA PRO A 143 -8.85 6.32 15.58
C PRO A 143 -9.82 5.93 16.67
N GLU A 144 -9.38 5.10 17.63
CA GLU A 144 -10.17 4.77 18.81
C GLU A 144 -10.70 6.05 19.48
N GLY A 145 -11.93 6.02 19.95
CA GLY A 145 -12.61 7.17 20.57
C GLY A 145 -13.19 8.17 19.58
N TYR A 146 -13.03 8.00 18.27
CA TYR A 146 -13.67 8.86 17.27
C TYR A 146 -15.20 8.84 17.44
N GLY A 147 -15.82 10.04 17.43
CA GLY A 147 -17.27 10.22 17.57
C GLY A 147 -17.80 10.09 19.02
N LYS A 148 -16.95 9.75 20.00
CA LYS A 148 -17.36 9.76 21.42
C LYS A 148 -17.36 11.16 22.04
N THR A 149 -16.69 12.11 21.40
CA THR A 149 -16.59 13.53 21.80
C THR A 149 -16.51 14.39 20.55
N ASP A 150 -16.57 15.73 20.72
CA ASP A 150 -16.40 16.69 19.61
C ASP A 150 -14.93 16.92 19.23
N LYS A 151 -14.02 16.03 19.64
CA LYS A 151 -12.60 16.11 19.30
C LYS A 151 -12.42 16.12 17.78
N LYS A 152 -11.60 17.05 17.30
CA LYS A 152 -11.14 17.12 15.92
C LYS A 152 -9.77 16.46 15.79
N TYR A 153 -9.52 15.90 14.61
CA TYR A 153 -8.33 15.11 14.34
C TYR A 153 -7.56 15.65 13.13
N PRO A 154 -6.22 15.58 13.15
CA PRO A 154 -5.43 15.78 11.95
C PRO A 154 -5.70 14.65 10.94
N VAL A 155 -5.38 14.90 9.67
CA VAL A 155 -5.69 13.97 8.57
C VAL A 155 -4.43 13.56 7.82
N PHE A 156 -4.25 12.28 7.63
CA PHE A 156 -3.20 11.68 6.80
C PHE A 156 -3.81 11.02 5.55
N TYR A 157 -3.50 11.53 4.37
CA TYR A 157 -3.88 10.97 3.09
C TYR A 157 -2.79 10.01 2.62
N LEU A 158 -3.17 8.74 2.31
CA LEU A 158 -2.22 7.66 2.02
C LEU A 158 -2.57 6.98 0.69
N LEU A 159 -1.72 7.19 -0.34
CA LEU A 159 -2.00 6.86 -1.72
C LEU A 159 -1.34 5.53 -2.13
N HIS A 160 -2.10 4.67 -2.82
CA HIS A 160 -1.64 3.37 -3.32
C HIS A 160 -0.84 3.49 -4.64
N GLY A 161 -0.15 2.42 -5.02
CA GLY A 161 0.61 2.30 -6.26
C GLY A 161 -0.19 1.79 -7.45
N SER A 162 0.47 1.68 -8.61
CA SER A 162 -0.11 1.18 -9.85
C SER A 162 -0.74 -0.20 -9.68
N GLY A 163 -1.95 -0.37 -10.19
CA GLY A 163 -2.71 -1.62 -10.12
C GLY A 163 -3.39 -1.89 -8.77
N GLY A 164 -3.09 -1.08 -7.74
CA GLY A 164 -3.82 -1.07 -6.49
C GLY A 164 -5.14 -0.31 -6.59
N ASP A 165 -5.83 -0.21 -5.47
CA ASP A 165 -7.05 0.55 -5.27
C ASP A 165 -7.14 0.99 -3.79
N GLU A 166 -8.29 1.52 -3.38
CA GLU A 166 -8.53 2.01 -2.01
C GLU A 166 -8.35 0.94 -0.92
N ASN A 167 -8.32 -0.35 -1.27
CA ASN A 167 -8.11 -1.44 -0.31
C ASN A 167 -6.62 -1.78 -0.08
N ALA A 168 -5.72 -1.35 -0.97
CA ALA A 168 -4.33 -1.81 -0.98
C ALA A 168 -3.59 -1.56 0.35
N TRP A 169 -3.75 -0.38 0.94
CA TRP A 169 -3.11 -0.04 2.21
C TRP A 169 -3.71 -0.78 3.41
N LEU A 170 -4.98 -1.17 3.36
CA LEU A 170 -5.60 -2.01 4.38
C LEU A 170 -5.13 -3.46 4.27
N GLU A 171 -5.09 -3.99 3.05
CA GLU A 171 -4.86 -5.41 2.79
C GLU A 171 -3.39 -5.81 2.80
N LEU A 172 -2.55 -5.01 2.14
CA LEU A 172 -1.12 -5.26 1.99
C LEU A 172 -0.27 -4.39 2.92
N GLY A 173 -0.70 -3.15 3.16
CA GLY A 173 -0.03 -2.21 4.05
C GLY A 173 -0.33 -2.41 5.52
N HIS A 174 -1.47 -3.04 5.85
CA HIS A 174 -1.96 -3.23 7.23
C HIS A 174 -2.05 -1.92 8.04
N ILE A 175 -2.35 -0.81 7.37
CA ILE A 175 -2.25 0.52 7.96
C ILE A 175 -3.14 0.72 9.19
N SER A 176 -4.34 0.10 9.25
CA SER A 176 -5.20 0.20 10.43
C SER A 176 -4.53 -0.38 11.68
N ARG A 177 -3.86 -1.53 11.54
CA ARG A 177 -3.12 -2.17 12.64
C ARG A 177 -1.90 -1.38 13.05
N ILE A 178 -1.15 -0.85 12.06
CA ILE A 178 -0.02 0.07 12.31
C ILE A 178 -0.50 1.28 13.13
N MET A 179 -1.62 1.88 12.74
CA MET A 179 -2.18 3.02 13.46
C MET A 179 -2.57 2.67 14.89
N ASP A 180 -3.32 1.57 15.08
CA ASP A 180 -3.73 1.11 16.41
C ASP A 180 -2.51 0.90 17.32
N ASN A 181 -1.50 0.17 16.82
CA ASN A 181 -0.29 -0.15 17.57
C ASN A 181 0.55 1.10 17.90
N LEU A 182 0.73 2.02 16.95
CA LEU A 182 1.47 3.26 17.15
C LEU A 182 0.77 4.22 18.12
N ILE A 183 -0.56 4.34 18.03
CA ILE A 183 -1.36 5.16 18.93
C ILE A 183 -1.30 4.59 20.34
N ALA A 184 -1.51 3.29 20.52
CA ALA A 184 -1.45 2.61 21.81
C ALA A 184 -0.07 2.71 22.46
N ALA A 185 1.00 2.68 21.67
CA ALA A 185 2.37 2.86 22.11
C ALA A 185 2.75 4.34 22.39
N GLY A 186 1.84 5.30 22.16
CA GLY A 186 2.12 6.74 22.28
C GLY A 186 3.17 7.25 21.28
N LYS A 187 3.40 6.53 20.18
CA LYS A 187 4.40 6.88 19.16
C LYS A 187 3.89 7.89 18.14
N CYS A 188 2.59 8.02 17.96
CA CYS A 188 1.98 9.02 17.07
C CYS A 188 0.70 9.62 17.69
N GLU A 189 0.32 10.81 17.18
CA GLU A 189 -0.97 11.40 17.48
C GLU A 189 -2.12 10.59 16.83
N PRO A 190 -3.26 10.42 17.55
CA PRO A 190 -4.46 9.89 16.92
C PRO A 190 -4.89 10.76 15.74
N MET A 191 -5.02 10.16 14.56
CA MET A 191 -5.35 10.86 13.31
C MET A 191 -6.31 10.05 12.45
N ILE A 192 -7.03 10.72 11.56
CA ILE A 192 -7.81 10.10 10.50
C ILE A 192 -6.85 9.72 9.37
N VAL A 193 -6.96 8.49 8.82
CA VAL A 193 -6.19 8.10 7.62
C VAL A 193 -7.14 7.86 6.46
N VAL A 194 -6.93 8.59 5.36
CA VAL A 194 -7.77 8.56 4.16
C VAL A 194 -7.03 7.82 3.04
N MET A 195 -7.63 6.79 2.51
CA MET A 195 -7.08 5.94 1.45
C MET A 195 -8.00 5.99 0.23
N PRO A 196 -7.83 6.99 -0.64
CA PRO A 196 -8.65 7.13 -1.84
C PRO A 196 -8.20 6.18 -2.95
N ASN A 197 -9.09 5.90 -3.90
CA ASN A 197 -8.72 5.24 -5.14
C ASN A 197 -7.98 6.21 -6.05
N GLY A 198 -6.71 5.97 -6.33
CA GLY A 198 -5.85 6.79 -7.19
C GLY A 198 -6.08 6.57 -8.70
N ASN A 199 -6.90 5.57 -9.08
CA ASN A 199 -7.25 5.33 -10.47
C ASN A 199 -8.43 6.24 -10.87
N PHE A 200 -8.16 7.43 -11.41
CA PHE A 200 -9.18 8.45 -11.63
C PHE A 200 -10.34 7.99 -12.52
N GLY A 201 -10.07 7.18 -13.53
CA GLY A 201 -11.09 6.57 -14.39
C GLY A 201 -11.85 5.38 -13.79
N LYS A 202 -11.76 5.15 -12.47
CA LYS A 202 -12.46 4.07 -11.75
C LYS A 202 -13.22 4.60 -10.54
N GLN A 203 -14.44 4.07 -10.35
CA GLN A 203 -15.26 4.40 -9.19
C GLN A 203 -14.71 3.76 -7.91
N ALA A 204 -14.34 2.48 -7.98
CA ALA A 204 -13.94 1.67 -6.83
C ALA A 204 -13.03 0.50 -7.24
N ALA A 205 -12.60 -0.28 -6.25
CA ALA A 205 -11.89 -1.54 -6.43
C ALA A 205 -12.64 -2.53 -7.31
N ALA A 206 -11.92 -3.47 -7.90
CA ALA A 206 -12.50 -4.52 -8.73
C ALA A 206 -13.56 -5.32 -7.96
N GLY A 207 -14.74 -5.46 -8.54
CA GLY A 207 -15.90 -6.13 -7.94
C GLY A 207 -16.79 -5.22 -7.09
N GLU A 208 -16.42 -3.95 -6.90
CA GLU A 208 -17.09 -3.00 -6.01
C GLU A 208 -17.75 -1.82 -6.76
N THR A 209 -17.91 -1.93 -8.06
CA THR A 209 -18.53 -0.92 -8.92
C THR A 209 -19.55 -1.58 -9.86
N SER A 210 -20.51 -0.80 -10.38
CA SER A 210 -21.48 -1.27 -11.37
C SER A 210 -20.93 -1.38 -12.80
N GLU A 211 -19.71 -0.94 -13.04
CA GLU A 211 -19.08 -1.02 -14.36
C GLU A 211 -18.71 -2.45 -14.75
N ASN A 212 -18.87 -2.78 -16.04
CA ASN A 212 -18.56 -4.12 -16.57
C ASN A 212 -17.10 -4.58 -16.36
N LEU A 213 -16.16 -3.65 -16.16
CA LEU A 213 -14.75 -3.94 -15.89
C LEU A 213 -14.46 -4.25 -14.42
N SER A 214 -15.46 -4.24 -13.56
CA SER A 214 -15.31 -4.34 -12.11
C SER A 214 -14.88 -5.71 -11.60
N TYR A 215 -15.15 -6.79 -12.33
CA TYR A 215 -14.88 -8.16 -11.86
C TYR A 215 -13.42 -8.60 -11.98
N LYS A 216 -12.57 -7.82 -12.61
CA LYS A 216 -11.13 -8.08 -12.65
C LYS A 216 -10.34 -6.79 -12.63
N PRO A 217 -9.19 -6.77 -11.95
CA PRO A 217 -8.29 -5.64 -11.99
C PRO A 217 -7.78 -5.40 -13.42
N VAL A 218 -7.69 -4.13 -13.79
CA VAL A 218 -7.12 -3.70 -15.06
C VAL A 218 -5.81 -2.98 -14.77
N MET A 219 -4.79 -3.25 -15.56
CA MET A 219 -3.51 -2.54 -15.43
C MET A 219 -3.72 -1.04 -15.60
N THR A 220 -3.11 -0.24 -14.73
CA THR A 220 -3.31 1.22 -14.65
C THR A 220 -3.13 1.90 -16.01
N LYS A 221 -2.10 1.52 -16.79
CA LYS A 221 -1.82 2.09 -18.11
C LYS A 221 -2.92 1.87 -19.18
N PHE A 222 -3.89 1.01 -18.90
CA PHE A 222 -5.04 0.78 -19.78
C PHE A 222 -6.31 1.46 -19.26
N LEU A 223 -6.23 2.13 -18.10
CA LEU A 223 -7.35 2.84 -17.54
C LEU A 223 -7.45 4.25 -18.14
N PRO A 224 -8.68 4.79 -18.28
CA PRO A 224 -8.86 6.21 -18.61
C PRO A 224 -8.14 7.09 -17.59
N HIS A 225 -7.66 8.24 -18.05
CA HIS A 225 -6.99 9.23 -17.21
C HIS A 225 -5.68 8.76 -16.52
N TYR A 226 -5.04 7.71 -17.06
CA TYR A 226 -3.74 7.33 -16.55
C TYR A 226 -2.67 8.36 -16.94
N LYS A 227 -2.03 8.97 -15.94
CA LYS A 227 -0.97 9.98 -16.12
C LYS A 227 -1.37 11.18 -16.99
N ASP A 228 -2.61 11.65 -16.90
CA ASP A 228 -3.09 12.86 -17.58
C ASP A 228 -3.26 14.08 -16.64
N GLY A 229 -2.94 13.90 -15.36
CA GLY A 229 -3.02 14.95 -14.34
C GLY A 229 -4.40 15.18 -13.74
N SER A 230 -5.43 14.50 -14.22
CA SER A 230 -6.80 14.67 -13.75
C SER A 230 -6.95 14.36 -12.25
N TYR A 231 -6.35 13.28 -11.78
CA TYR A 231 -6.40 12.91 -10.37
C TYR A 231 -5.76 13.96 -9.47
N GLU A 232 -4.59 14.43 -9.86
CA GLU A 232 -3.83 15.40 -9.07
C GLU A 232 -4.54 16.74 -8.97
N LEU A 233 -5.13 17.22 -10.07
CA LEU A 233 -5.87 18.47 -10.08
C LEU A 233 -7.22 18.39 -9.36
N ALA A 234 -7.84 17.20 -9.36
CA ALA A 234 -9.10 16.95 -8.65
C ALA A 234 -8.91 16.66 -7.14
N PHE A 235 -7.70 16.47 -6.65
CA PHE A 235 -7.46 16.05 -5.27
C PHE A 235 -8.07 16.95 -4.20
N PRO A 236 -8.17 18.29 -4.36
CA PRO A 236 -8.89 19.15 -3.42
C PRO A 236 -10.36 18.76 -3.18
N GLU A 237 -11.03 18.09 -4.12
CA GLU A 237 -12.40 17.58 -3.91
C GLU A 237 -12.45 16.55 -2.79
N ILE A 238 -11.43 15.65 -2.73
CA ILE A 238 -11.29 14.65 -1.68
C ILE A 238 -11.08 15.34 -0.33
N VAL A 239 -10.19 16.34 -0.27
CA VAL A 239 -9.92 17.09 0.96
C VAL A 239 -11.18 17.79 1.45
N ASN A 240 -11.89 18.48 0.57
CA ASN A 240 -13.13 19.19 0.90
C ASN A 240 -14.23 18.24 1.40
N TYR A 241 -14.37 17.08 0.76
CA TYR A 241 -15.32 16.06 1.19
C TYR A 241 -14.98 15.53 2.59
N VAL A 242 -13.71 15.23 2.84
CA VAL A 242 -13.24 14.71 4.13
C VAL A 242 -13.47 15.74 5.24
N ASP A 243 -13.14 17.01 5.00
CA ASP A 243 -13.34 18.08 5.97
C ASP A 243 -14.83 18.37 6.24
N ALA A 244 -15.69 18.18 5.26
CA ALA A 244 -17.14 18.35 5.41
C ALA A 244 -17.82 17.17 6.10
N THR A 245 -17.21 15.96 6.04
CA THR A 245 -17.85 14.72 6.49
C THR A 245 -17.32 14.24 7.85
N PHE A 246 -16.06 14.48 8.15
CA PHE A 246 -15.39 13.98 9.35
C PHE A 246 -14.96 15.10 10.28
N ASN A 247 -14.74 14.80 11.56
CA ASN A 247 -14.28 15.75 12.57
C ASN A 247 -12.78 16.08 12.38
N THR A 248 -12.46 16.83 11.33
CA THR A 248 -11.08 17.20 10.98
C THR A 248 -10.67 18.54 11.57
N ILE A 249 -9.36 18.78 11.66
CA ILE A 249 -8.76 20.10 11.79
C ILE A 249 -8.38 20.58 10.39
N PRO A 250 -9.16 21.49 9.76
CA PRO A 250 -9.10 21.75 8.32
C PRO A 250 -8.04 22.79 7.92
N ASP A 251 -6.80 22.61 8.38
CA ASP A 251 -5.69 23.50 8.03
C ASP A 251 -4.44 22.74 7.56
N LYS A 252 -3.50 23.44 6.94
CA LYS A 252 -2.26 22.89 6.40
C LYS A 252 -1.44 22.16 7.47
N GLN A 253 -1.38 22.69 8.69
CA GLN A 253 -0.54 22.18 9.78
C GLN A 253 -1.00 20.79 10.25
N HIS A 254 -2.29 20.50 10.03
CA HIS A 254 -2.90 19.24 10.43
C HIS A 254 -3.23 18.32 9.24
N ARG A 255 -2.58 18.55 8.07
CA ARG A 255 -2.69 17.65 6.91
C ARG A 255 -1.35 17.07 6.53
N ALA A 256 -1.34 15.74 6.37
CA ALA A 256 -0.23 14.97 5.84
C ALA A 256 -0.68 14.21 4.58
N ILE A 257 0.25 13.98 3.66
CA ILE A 257 0.03 13.14 2.49
C ILE A 257 1.27 12.28 2.24
N ALA A 258 1.08 11.02 1.93
CA ALA A 258 2.15 10.16 1.42
C ALA A 258 1.60 9.16 0.41
N GLY A 259 2.49 8.56 -0.37
CA GLY A 259 2.10 7.53 -1.31
C GLY A 259 3.27 6.71 -1.80
N LEU A 260 2.96 5.49 -2.23
CA LEU A 260 3.94 4.56 -2.78
C LEU A 260 3.89 4.53 -4.31
N SER A 261 5.05 4.41 -4.97
CA SER A 261 5.14 4.21 -6.42
C SER A 261 4.35 5.27 -7.22
N MET A 262 3.29 4.90 -7.92
CA MET A 262 2.33 5.81 -8.56
C MET A 262 1.76 6.81 -7.55
N GLY A 263 1.37 6.35 -6.34
CA GLY A 263 0.91 7.23 -5.27
C GLY A 263 1.98 8.22 -4.80
N GLY A 264 3.26 7.85 -4.87
CA GLY A 264 4.37 8.77 -4.65
C GLY A 264 4.46 9.86 -5.73
N MET A 265 4.25 9.49 -7.00
CA MET A 265 4.12 10.46 -8.10
C MET A 265 2.91 11.39 -7.88
N HIS A 266 1.75 10.84 -7.58
CA HIS A 266 0.56 11.64 -7.25
C HIS A 266 0.84 12.60 -6.09
N THR A 267 1.47 12.12 -5.01
CA THR A 267 1.85 12.95 -3.85
C THR A 267 2.73 14.12 -4.26
N LEU A 268 3.78 13.87 -5.06
CA LEU A 268 4.65 14.91 -5.59
C LEU A 268 3.86 15.97 -6.37
N MET A 269 3.05 15.51 -7.34
CA MET A 269 2.35 16.43 -8.24
C MET A 269 1.21 17.17 -7.54
N ILE A 270 0.49 16.54 -6.62
CA ILE A 270 -0.54 17.20 -5.79
C ILE A 270 0.11 18.32 -4.96
N THR A 271 1.21 18.03 -4.25
CA THR A 271 1.85 19.01 -3.39
C THR A 271 2.55 20.13 -4.16
N ALA A 272 3.06 19.84 -5.36
CA ALA A 272 3.61 20.84 -6.26
C ALA A 272 2.54 21.78 -6.84
N ASN A 273 1.32 21.29 -7.11
CA ASN A 273 0.20 22.11 -7.57
C ASN A 273 -0.50 22.86 -6.43
N TYR A 274 -0.53 22.28 -5.23
CA TYR A 274 -1.23 22.84 -4.05
C TYR A 274 -0.27 22.95 -2.85
N PRO A 275 0.73 23.86 -2.90
CA PRO A 275 1.81 23.92 -1.90
C PRO A 275 1.35 24.28 -0.49
N ASP A 276 0.15 24.88 -0.37
CA ASP A 276 -0.42 25.28 0.92
C ASP A 276 -1.44 24.28 1.48
N LEU A 277 -1.57 23.11 0.87
CA LEU A 277 -2.56 22.13 1.30
C LEU A 277 -2.03 21.17 2.39
N PHE A 278 -0.73 20.83 2.35
CA PHE A 278 -0.09 19.85 3.22
C PHE A 278 1.19 20.39 3.86
N ASN A 279 1.41 20.04 5.13
CA ASN A 279 2.62 20.39 5.88
C ASN A 279 3.59 19.23 6.06
N TYR A 280 3.11 18.00 5.88
CA TYR A 280 3.88 16.77 6.00
C TYR A 280 3.70 15.94 4.73
N ILE A 281 4.79 15.65 4.05
CA ILE A 281 4.78 15.05 2.72
C ILE A 281 5.74 13.86 2.70
N GLY A 282 5.27 12.69 2.25
CA GLY A 282 6.05 11.46 2.18
C GLY A 282 6.03 10.83 0.79
N LEU A 283 7.18 10.56 0.21
CA LEU A 283 7.34 9.86 -1.06
C LEU A 283 7.98 8.48 -0.81
N TYR A 284 7.24 7.41 -1.09
CA TYR A 284 7.70 6.04 -0.91
C TYR A 284 7.98 5.41 -2.28
N SER A 285 9.26 5.25 -2.65
CA SER A 285 9.65 4.71 -3.96
C SER A 285 8.87 5.38 -5.10
N ALA A 286 8.90 6.72 -5.18
CA ALA A 286 8.03 7.49 -6.07
C ALA A 286 8.25 7.12 -7.55
N GLY A 287 7.15 6.89 -8.28
CA GLY A 287 7.14 6.48 -9.68
C GLY A 287 7.27 7.66 -10.66
N VAL A 288 8.33 8.45 -10.51
CA VAL A 288 8.55 9.73 -11.23
C VAL A 288 9.52 9.59 -12.42
N ASP A 289 9.23 8.68 -13.33
CA ASP A 289 9.99 8.64 -14.58
C ASP A 289 9.66 9.85 -15.45
N PHE A 290 10.55 10.83 -15.42
CA PHE A 290 10.40 12.08 -16.16
C PHE A 290 10.46 11.91 -17.69
N THR A 291 10.95 10.78 -18.19
CA THR A 291 10.99 10.48 -19.64
C THR A 291 9.64 10.01 -20.15
N GLU A 292 8.83 9.38 -19.29
CA GLU A 292 7.47 8.92 -19.63
C GLU A 292 6.40 9.99 -19.38
N LEU A 293 6.67 10.98 -18.49
CA LEU A 293 5.74 12.05 -18.18
C LEU A 293 5.82 13.12 -19.25
N LYS A 294 4.70 13.44 -19.86
CA LYS A 294 4.58 14.58 -20.80
C LYS A 294 4.55 15.92 -20.04
N MET A 295 5.71 16.25 -19.43
CA MET A 295 5.83 17.30 -18.43
C MET A 295 5.30 18.67 -18.88
N GLU A 296 5.48 19.02 -20.16
CA GLU A 296 5.06 20.34 -20.68
C GLU A 296 3.67 20.33 -21.31
N GLU A 297 3.14 19.14 -21.67
CA GLU A 297 1.84 19.02 -22.31
C GLU A 297 0.68 18.95 -21.30
N ILE A 298 0.95 18.48 -20.09
CA ILE A 298 -0.07 18.21 -19.06
C ILE A 298 0.02 19.29 -17.98
N PRO A 299 -1.04 20.10 -17.76
CA PRO A 299 -1.01 21.22 -16.80
C PRO A 299 -0.60 20.83 -15.38
N ALA A 300 -1.01 19.64 -14.92
CA ALA A 300 -0.61 19.12 -13.61
C ALA A 300 0.91 18.92 -13.47
N TYR A 301 1.60 18.63 -14.56
CA TYR A 301 3.04 18.31 -14.59
C TYR A 301 3.91 19.43 -15.11
N ALA A 302 3.34 20.34 -15.91
CA ALA A 302 4.07 21.46 -16.53
C ALA A 302 4.73 22.36 -15.48
N ASN A 303 5.92 22.89 -15.83
CA ASN A 303 6.70 23.80 -15.00
C ASN A 303 6.98 23.24 -13.60
N LEU A 304 7.40 21.97 -13.49
CA LEU A 304 7.62 21.32 -12.21
C LEU A 304 8.64 22.09 -11.34
N ASP A 305 9.76 22.55 -11.92
CA ASP A 305 10.80 23.25 -11.16
C ASP A 305 10.22 24.54 -10.53
N GLY A 306 9.41 25.31 -11.28
CA GLY A 306 8.73 26.49 -10.72
C GLY A 306 7.71 26.16 -9.63
N LYS A 307 7.04 25.01 -9.73
CA LYS A 307 6.12 24.52 -8.69
C LYS A 307 6.87 24.05 -7.45
N LEU A 308 8.01 23.36 -7.60
CA LEU A 308 8.87 22.94 -6.49
C LEU A 308 9.45 24.14 -5.75
N ALA A 309 9.88 25.20 -6.47
CA ALA A 309 10.31 26.43 -5.85
C ALA A 309 9.21 27.11 -5.01
N LYS A 310 7.95 27.11 -5.49
CA LYS A 310 6.80 27.60 -4.70
C LYS A 310 6.52 26.70 -3.48
N LEU A 311 6.61 25.41 -3.63
CA LEU A 311 6.47 24.46 -2.53
C LEU A 311 7.58 24.68 -1.48
N ALA A 312 8.82 24.95 -1.90
CA ALA A 312 9.91 25.31 -0.99
C ALA A 312 9.60 26.60 -0.21
N GLN A 313 9.03 27.62 -0.87
CA GLN A 313 8.61 28.87 -0.22
C GLN A 313 7.46 28.66 0.77
N SER A 314 6.55 27.72 0.51
CA SER A 314 5.47 27.36 1.44
C SER A 314 5.97 26.67 2.71
N ASN A 315 7.24 26.30 2.74
CA ASN A 315 8.01 25.76 3.87
C ASN A 315 7.30 24.59 4.59
N PRO A 316 7.06 23.44 3.94
CA PRO A 316 6.46 22.29 4.60
C PRO A 316 7.35 21.84 5.78
N LYS A 317 6.73 21.45 6.88
CA LYS A 317 7.43 21.04 8.11
C LYS A 317 8.23 19.76 7.91
N LEU A 318 7.73 18.86 7.06
CA LEU A 318 8.41 17.61 6.72
C LEU A 318 8.20 17.28 5.24
N TYR A 319 9.30 17.14 4.51
CA TYR A 319 9.33 16.48 3.21
C TYR A 319 10.25 15.28 3.32
N TRP A 320 9.67 14.09 3.26
CA TRP A 320 10.38 12.84 3.53
C TRP A 320 10.33 11.93 2.31
N ILE A 321 11.48 11.42 1.89
CA ILE A 321 11.63 10.56 0.73
C ILE A 321 12.25 9.25 1.18
N ALA A 322 11.70 8.12 0.75
CA ALA A 322 12.30 6.82 1.00
C ALA A 322 12.30 5.96 -0.27
N CYS A 323 13.38 5.23 -0.46
CA CYS A 323 13.52 4.29 -1.58
C CYS A 323 14.50 3.19 -1.23
N GLY A 324 14.23 1.97 -1.69
CA GLY A 324 15.15 0.84 -1.52
C GLY A 324 16.37 0.98 -2.44
N ASN A 325 17.54 0.57 -1.97
CA ASN A 325 18.79 0.69 -2.72
C ASN A 325 18.84 -0.19 -4.00
N THR A 326 18.00 -1.23 -4.07
CA THR A 326 17.82 -2.08 -5.25
C THR A 326 16.47 -1.83 -5.95
N ASP A 327 15.74 -0.79 -5.55
CA ASP A 327 14.49 -0.42 -6.22
C ASP A 327 14.79 0.16 -7.60
N ARG A 328 14.11 -0.37 -8.61
CA ARG A 328 14.23 0.11 -10.01
C ARG A 328 13.93 1.60 -10.16
N LEU A 329 13.22 2.21 -9.21
CA LEU A 329 12.88 3.63 -9.20
C LEU A 329 13.91 4.50 -8.47
N MET A 330 14.94 3.91 -7.85
CA MET A 330 15.98 4.68 -7.16
C MET A 330 16.64 5.75 -8.06
N PRO A 331 17.04 5.46 -9.33
CA PRO A 331 17.65 6.48 -10.18
C PRO A 331 16.73 7.68 -10.44
N PHE A 332 15.42 7.45 -10.56
CA PHE A 332 14.45 8.55 -10.76
C PHE A 332 14.23 9.36 -9.48
N ASN A 333 14.24 8.70 -8.32
CA ASN A 333 14.16 9.39 -7.03
C ASN A 333 15.42 10.22 -6.78
N GLN A 334 16.61 9.78 -7.21
CA GLN A 334 17.84 10.57 -7.17
C GLN A 334 17.74 11.83 -8.05
N GLN A 335 17.27 11.70 -9.29
CA GLN A 335 17.03 12.84 -10.17
C GLN A 335 16.01 13.84 -9.58
N LEU A 336 14.96 13.34 -8.93
CA LEU A 336 13.99 14.19 -8.24
C LEU A 336 14.64 14.96 -7.09
N MET A 337 15.45 14.29 -6.27
CA MET A 337 16.18 14.93 -5.16
C MET A 337 17.16 16.00 -5.63
N GLU A 338 17.84 15.79 -6.76
CA GLU A 338 18.68 16.80 -7.39
C GLU A 338 17.88 18.06 -7.79
N ARG A 339 16.71 17.86 -8.41
CA ARG A 339 15.80 19.00 -8.76
C ARG A 339 15.35 19.74 -7.50
N MET A 340 14.87 19.01 -6.48
CA MET A 340 14.42 19.59 -5.22
C MET A 340 15.52 20.43 -4.55
N THR A 341 16.73 19.90 -4.53
CA THR A 341 17.90 20.61 -3.98
C THR A 341 18.17 21.92 -4.75
N LYS A 342 18.12 21.89 -6.09
CA LYS A 342 18.30 23.04 -6.94
C LYS A 342 17.23 24.12 -6.69
N ASP A 343 15.99 23.70 -6.45
CA ASP A 343 14.83 24.58 -6.23
C ASP A 343 14.69 25.01 -4.75
N GLY A 344 15.63 24.59 -3.89
CA GLY A 344 15.69 24.99 -2.48
C GLY A 344 14.70 24.27 -1.56
N LEU A 345 14.06 23.19 -2.04
CA LEU A 345 13.16 22.39 -1.22
C LEU A 345 13.98 21.47 -0.30
N LYS A 346 13.82 21.64 1.01
CA LYS A 346 14.47 20.81 2.02
C LYS A 346 13.72 19.48 2.16
N TYR A 347 14.46 18.39 2.19
CA TYR A 347 13.91 17.05 2.40
C TYR A 347 14.81 16.19 3.27
N THR A 348 14.25 15.14 3.84
CA THR A 348 14.99 14.04 4.49
C THR A 348 14.90 12.82 3.58
N PHE A 349 16.03 12.18 3.29
CA PHE A 349 16.08 10.94 2.53
C PHE A 349 16.40 9.75 3.42
N HIS A 350 15.62 8.67 3.28
CA HIS A 350 15.82 7.38 3.91
C HIS A 350 16.07 6.32 2.85
N GLU A 351 17.32 5.83 2.77
CA GLU A 351 17.65 4.68 1.96
C GLU A 351 17.42 3.40 2.77
N SER A 352 16.63 2.48 2.24
CA SER A 352 16.48 1.15 2.82
C SER A 352 17.19 0.09 1.98
N SER A 353 17.36 -1.11 2.52
CA SER A 353 17.67 -2.30 1.73
C SER A 353 16.47 -2.69 0.87
N ARG A 354 16.69 -3.65 -0.05
CA ARG A 354 15.66 -4.24 -0.94
C ARG A 354 15.15 -3.32 -2.03
N GLY A 355 14.15 -3.84 -2.77
CA GLY A 355 13.58 -3.21 -3.95
C GLY A 355 12.16 -2.65 -3.71
N HIS A 356 11.36 -2.74 -4.76
CA HIS A 356 10.01 -2.20 -4.86
C HIS A 356 8.99 -3.14 -4.21
N LEU A 357 8.90 -3.17 -2.87
CA LEU A 357 8.20 -4.18 -2.08
C LEU A 357 7.35 -3.58 -0.97
N TRP A 358 6.25 -4.26 -0.66
CA TRP A 358 5.35 -3.90 0.45
C TRP A 358 6.04 -3.91 1.81
N SER A 359 7.05 -4.77 2.02
CA SER A 359 7.86 -4.77 3.24
C SER A 359 8.54 -3.42 3.49
N ASN A 360 9.09 -2.78 2.44
CA ASN A 360 9.66 -1.45 2.54
C ASN A 360 8.58 -0.40 2.84
N TRP A 361 7.44 -0.44 2.17
CA TRP A 361 6.39 0.58 2.36
C TRP A 361 5.71 0.49 3.72
N ARG A 362 5.57 -0.71 4.30
CA ARG A 362 5.17 -0.87 5.71
C ARG A 362 6.19 -0.22 6.65
N GLN A 363 7.48 -0.51 6.42
CA GLN A 363 8.59 0.07 7.19
C GLN A 363 8.61 1.60 7.07
N TYR A 364 8.40 2.14 5.86
CA TYR A 364 8.33 3.59 5.65
C TYR A 364 7.18 4.22 6.41
N SER A 365 6.03 3.57 6.47
CA SER A 365 4.89 4.04 7.27
C SER A 365 5.22 4.06 8.77
N LEU A 366 5.89 3.02 9.29
CA LEU A 366 6.35 2.96 10.69
C LEU A 366 7.40 4.05 11.04
N LEU A 367 8.18 4.50 10.06
CA LEU A 367 9.17 5.57 10.24
C LEU A 367 8.57 6.98 10.05
N PHE A 368 7.63 7.14 9.12
CA PHE A 368 7.06 8.44 8.76
C PHE A 368 5.95 8.88 9.71
N ILE A 369 4.99 8.01 10.03
CA ILE A 369 3.82 8.35 10.85
C ILE A 369 4.21 8.94 12.22
N PRO A 370 5.23 8.41 12.95
CA PRO A 370 5.66 9.00 14.22
C PRO A 370 6.19 10.43 14.13
N GLN A 371 6.47 10.96 12.94
CA GLN A 371 6.97 12.32 12.73
C GLN A 371 5.84 13.33 12.45
N LEU A 372 4.61 12.84 12.23
CA LEU A 372 3.47 13.68 11.86
C LEU A 372 2.91 14.47 13.05
N PHE A 373 2.51 15.70 12.81
CA PHE A 373 1.76 16.58 13.73
C PHE A 373 2.44 16.88 15.08
N LYS A 374 3.79 16.84 15.08
CA LYS A 374 4.62 17.21 16.26
C LYS A 374 5.01 18.67 16.27
#